data_7cbfe03abb2722ca2ae84063327c1360
#
_entry.id   7cbfe03abb2722ca2ae84063327c1360
#
_cell.length_a   1.000
_cell.length_b   1.000
_cell.length_c   1.000
_cell.angle_alpha   90.00
_cell.angle_beta   90.00
_cell.angle_gamma   90.00
#
_symmetry.space_group_name_H-M   'P 1'
#
loop_
_entity.id
_entity.type
_entity.pdbx_description
1 polymer ?
#
loop_
_entity_poly.entity_id
_entity_poly.type
_entity_poly.pdbx_seq_one_letter_code
_entity_poly.pdbx_strand_id
1 'polypeptide(L)'
;MNTTSTNTRKIATCATIVLAGTLVLSACSGGETIKGTEVSSSSSGTAQATERVRDLGFNTKDATVEDSGAWQTHNGQGMTLKVHSSGAWEVRNSQNTKVLDVKSDGSWSWADGPDGSITVNKDRSWELSGENGNISVAADGSYDSTGKKDDFKGPAKPGTPAKPDNSKAKDPAQPISPVALGRAKAVVK
;
A
#
# COMPACT_ATOMS: atom_id res chain seq x y z
N MET A 1 38.59 -27.90 34.20
CA MET A 1 38.95 -26.50 33.84
C MET A 1 37.77 -25.90 33.10
N ASN A 2 36.97 -25.10 33.81
CA ASN A 2 35.77 -24.45 33.27
C ASN A 2 36.14 -23.02 32.87
N THR A 3 35.95 -22.67 31.63
CA THR A 3 36.05 -21.28 31.14
C THR A 3 34.64 -20.76 30.82
N THR A 4 34.15 -19.90 31.72
CA THR A 4 32.88 -19.17 31.57
C THR A 4 33.09 -17.98 30.66
N SER A 5 32.46 -17.96 29.52
CA SER A 5 32.46 -16.79 28.58
C SER A 5 31.30 -15.86 28.91
N THR A 6 31.64 -14.66 29.39
CA THR A 6 30.69 -13.59 29.73
C THR A 6 30.39 -12.76 28.49
N ASN A 7 29.15 -12.81 28.01
CA ASN A 7 28.71 -12.07 26.84
C ASN A 7 28.13 -10.70 27.26
N THR A 8 28.91 -9.66 27.13
CA THR A 8 28.52 -8.27 27.46
C THR A 8 27.69 -7.69 26.31
N ARG A 9 26.39 -7.53 26.51
CA ARG A 9 25.49 -6.82 25.59
C ARG A 9 25.68 -5.32 25.75
N LYS A 10 26.14 -4.67 24.68
CA LYS A 10 26.16 -3.21 24.57
C LYS A 10 24.76 -2.71 24.24
N ILE A 11 24.19 -1.94 25.15
CA ILE A 11 22.91 -1.24 24.96
C ILE A 11 23.22 0.05 24.20
N ALA A 12 22.70 0.18 22.98
CA ALA A 12 22.78 1.43 22.22
C ALA A 12 21.60 2.33 22.61
N THR A 13 21.93 3.48 23.19
CA THR A 13 21.00 4.53 23.59
C THR A 13 20.58 5.32 22.34
N CYS A 14 19.31 5.24 21.93
CA CYS A 14 18.76 6.11 20.89
C CYS A 14 18.47 7.49 21.47
N ALA A 15 19.14 8.50 20.93
CA ALA A 15 18.87 9.91 21.23
C ALA A 15 17.63 10.38 20.44
N THR A 16 16.60 10.80 21.18
CA THR A 16 15.39 11.41 20.62
C THR A 16 15.67 12.89 20.34
N ILE A 17 15.65 13.29 19.08
CA ILE A 17 15.71 14.71 18.68
C ILE A 17 14.27 15.23 18.61
N VAL A 18 13.90 16.09 19.53
CA VAL A 18 12.66 16.87 19.53
C VAL A 18 12.92 18.16 18.75
N LEU A 19 12.35 18.30 17.54
CA LEU A 19 12.31 19.58 16.84
C LEU A 19 11.05 20.33 17.26
N ALA A 20 11.23 21.36 18.08
CA ALA A 20 10.22 22.34 18.41
C ALA A 20 10.05 23.33 17.24
N GLY A 21 8.96 23.21 16.48
CA GLY A 21 8.55 24.19 15.48
C GLY A 21 7.77 25.33 16.13
N THR A 22 8.38 26.51 16.22
CA THR A 22 7.72 27.76 16.67
C THR A 22 6.79 28.31 15.59
N LEU A 23 5.48 28.32 15.85
CA LEU A 23 4.49 29.06 15.08
C LEU A 23 4.55 30.55 15.47
N VAL A 24 4.94 31.39 14.53
CA VAL A 24 4.85 32.87 14.68
C VAL A 24 3.45 33.28 14.27
N LEU A 25 2.63 33.68 15.25
CA LEU A 25 1.35 34.32 15.03
C LEU A 25 1.59 35.85 14.84
N SER A 26 1.45 36.32 13.61
CA SER A 26 1.35 37.78 13.34
C SER A 26 -0.06 38.26 13.64
N ALA A 27 -0.21 39.01 14.70
CA ALA A 27 -1.42 39.73 14.99
C ALA A 27 -1.45 41.06 14.19
N CYS A 28 -2.39 41.20 13.25
CA CYS A 28 -2.79 42.50 12.74
C CYS A 28 -4.12 42.91 13.37
N SER A 29 -4.04 44.00 14.12
CA SER A 29 -5.15 44.74 14.71
C SER A 29 -5.87 45.57 13.64
N GLY A 30 -7.19 45.47 13.56
CA GLY A 30 -8.02 46.35 12.73
C GLY A 30 -9.47 45.95 12.86
N GLY A 31 -10.24 46.71 13.64
CA GLY A 31 -11.62 46.39 13.93
C GLY A 31 -12.57 46.64 12.76
N GLU A 32 -13.61 45.85 12.71
CA GLU A 32 -14.98 46.25 12.36
C GLU A 32 -15.96 45.12 12.65
N THR A 33 -17.01 45.48 13.38
CA THR A 33 -18.09 44.61 13.81
C THR A 33 -19.01 44.32 12.63
N ILE A 34 -19.03 43.05 12.15
CA ILE A 34 -20.11 42.59 11.29
C ILE A 34 -20.78 41.40 11.96
N LYS A 35 -22.03 41.60 12.37
CA LYS A 35 -22.97 40.53 12.69
C LYS A 35 -23.20 39.72 11.43
N GLY A 36 -22.65 38.52 11.35
CA GLY A 36 -22.87 37.60 10.27
C GLY A 36 -23.10 36.21 10.85
N THR A 37 -24.28 35.70 10.59
CA THR A 37 -24.82 34.36 10.78
C THR A 37 -23.74 33.28 10.76
N GLU A 38 -23.59 32.53 11.86
CA GLU A 38 -22.80 31.31 11.94
C GLU A 38 -23.38 30.25 10.97
N VAL A 39 -22.79 30.12 9.81
CA VAL A 39 -22.98 28.94 9.00
C VAL A 39 -22.02 27.90 9.56
N SER A 40 -22.52 27.03 10.43
CA SER A 40 -21.84 25.81 10.84
C SER A 40 -21.62 24.93 9.61
N SER A 41 -20.53 25.17 8.90
CA SER A 41 -19.98 24.21 7.95
C SER A 41 -19.38 23.07 8.77
N SER A 42 -20.19 22.09 9.13
CA SER A 42 -19.69 20.80 9.56
C SER A 42 -18.95 20.15 8.36
N SER A 43 -17.68 20.48 8.21
CA SER A 43 -16.77 19.70 7.41
C SER A 43 -16.66 18.32 8.08
N SER A 44 -17.49 17.39 7.63
CA SER A 44 -17.25 15.95 7.85
C SER A 44 -15.91 15.63 7.19
N GLY A 45 -14.85 15.82 7.96
CA GLY A 45 -13.53 15.36 7.59
C GLY A 45 -13.58 13.84 7.45
N THR A 46 -13.84 13.39 6.23
CA THR A 46 -13.58 12.01 5.86
C THR A 46 -12.09 11.81 6.07
N ALA A 47 -11.72 11.17 7.18
CA ALA A 47 -10.34 10.74 7.38
C ALA A 47 -9.97 9.90 6.16
N GLN A 48 -9.19 10.45 5.24
CA GLN A 48 -8.64 9.70 4.14
C GLN A 48 -7.77 8.62 4.77
N ALA A 49 -8.19 7.37 4.61
CA ALA A 49 -7.36 6.24 5.01
C ALA A 49 -6.01 6.42 4.32
N THR A 50 -4.95 6.56 5.10
CA THR A 50 -3.59 6.72 4.59
C THR A 50 -3.30 5.48 3.74
N GLU A 51 -3.02 5.67 2.46
CA GLU A 51 -2.70 4.59 1.54
C GLU A 51 -1.47 3.84 2.07
N ARG A 52 -1.62 2.55 2.33
CA ARG A 52 -0.53 1.68 2.74
C ARG A 52 0.14 1.10 1.51
N VAL A 53 1.40 1.41 1.28
CA VAL A 53 2.21 0.85 0.19
C VAL A 53 3.22 -0.11 0.80
N ARG A 54 3.32 -1.31 0.23
CA ARG A 54 4.29 -2.33 0.64
C ARG A 54 5.40 -2.44 -0.38
N ASP A 55 6.62 -2.14 0.05
CA ASP A 55 7.83 -2.44 -0.72
C ASP A 55 8.08 -3.96 -0.75
N LEU A 56 8.40 -4.47 -1.92
CA LEU A 56 8.64 -5.89 -2.17
C LEU A 56 10.13 -6.27 -2.08
N GLY A 57 11.02 -5.29 -1.89
CA GLY A 57 12.44 -5.49 -1.63
C GLY A 57 13.21 -6.11 -2.80
N PHE A 58 12.81 -5.87 -4.05
CA PHE A 58 13.56 -6.34 -5.22
C PHE A 58 14.70 -5.38 -5.59
N ASN A 59 15.91 -5.94 -5.77
CA ASN A 59 17.04 -5.23 -6.36
C ASN A 59 17.02 -5.43 -7.87
N THR A 60 17.04 -4.33 -8.63
CA THR A 60 17.01 -4.39 -10.10
C THR A 60 18.37 -4.24 -10.78
N LYS A 61 19.45 -4.13 -10.00
CA LYS A 61 20.83 -4.03 -10.57
C LYS A 61 21.23 -5.27 -11.37
N ASP A 62 20.77 -6.45 -10.91
CA ASP A 62 21.07 -7.73 -11.54
C ASP A 62 19.91 -8.24 -12.42
N ALA A 63 19.02 -7.34 -12.84
CA ALA A 63 17.89 -7.71 -13.67
C ALA A 63 18.33 -8.13 -15.08
N THR A 64 17.76 -9.22 -15.57
CA THR A 64 17.92 -9.66 -16.97
C THR A 64 16.86 -8.99 -17.81
N VAL A 65 17.27 -8.24 -18.86
CA VAL A 65 16.38 -7.52 -19.78
C VAL A 65 16.41 -8.17 -21.15
N GLU A 66 15.23 -8.51 -21.67
CA GLU A 66 15.03 -9.10 -22.99
C GLU A 66 14.95 -8.02 -24.08
N ASP A 67 15.11 -8.38 -25.35
CA ASP A 67 14.96 -7.45 -26.48
C ASP A 67 13.55 -6.88 -26.62
N SER A 68 12.55 -7.61 -26.14
CA SER A 68 11.15 -7.16 -26.02
C SER A 68 10.92 -6.04 -25.03
N GLY A 69 11.93 -5.72 -24.20
CA GLY A 69 11.84 -4.84 -23.05
C GLY A 69 11.29 -5.51 -21.80
N ALA A 70 10.85 -6.76 -21.85
CA ALA A 70 10.51 -7.54 -20.67
C ALA A 70 11.78 -7.76 -19.82
N TRP A 71 11.60 -7.88 -18.50
CA TRP A 71 12.74 -8.11 -17.61
C TRP A 71 12.35 -8.88 -16.37
N GLN A 72 13.33 -9.49 -15.72
CA GLN A 72 13.13 -10.22 -14.48
C GLN A 72 14.30 -10.03 -13.52
N THR A 73 14.01 -10.15 -12.24
CA THR A 73 15.00 -10.15 -11.16
C THR A 73 14.55 -11.05 -10.02
N HIS A 74 15.46 -11.36 -9.11
CA HIS A 74 15.21 -12.21 -7.95
C HIS A 74 15.56 -11.44 -6.68
N ASN A 75 14.88 -11.75 -5.58
CA ASN A 75 15.29 -11.27 -4.27
C ASN A 75 16.00 -12.37 -3.47
N GLY A 76 16.64 -12.00 -2.35
CA GLY A 76 17.35 -12.94 -1.48
C GLY A 76 16.45 -13.98 -0.78
N GLN A 77 15.13 -13.89 -0.95
CA GLN A 77 14.13 -14.80 -0.37
C GLN A 77 13.62 -15.85 -1.38
N GLY A 78 14.25 -15.92 -2.55
CA GLY A 78 13.85 -16.88 -3.60
C GLY A 78 12.59 -16.49 -4.36
N MET A 79 12.13 -15.24 -4.23
CA MET A 79 11.03 -14.73 -5.04
C MET A 79 11.54 -14.18 -6.36
N THR A 80 10.76 -14.35 -7.42
CA THR A 80 11.05 -13.83 -8.76
C THR A 80 10.03 -12.74 -9.10
N LEU A 81 10.53 -11.57 -9.47
CA LEU A 81 9.77 -10.51 -10.13
C LEU A 81 9.96 -10.61 -11.62
N LYS A 82 8.86 -10.62 -12.39
CA LYS A 82 8.89 -10.56 -13.84
C LYS A 82 8.01 -9.43 -14.35
N VAL A 83 8.56 -8.54 -15.17
CA VAL A 83 7.85 -7.47 -15.87
C VAL A 83 7.77 -7.82 -17.35
N HIS A 84 6.56 -7.84 -17.89
CA HIS A 84 6.28 -8.15 -19.28
C HIS A 84 6.46 -6.92 -20.19
N SER A 85 6.59 -7.14 -21.49
CA SER A 85 6.68 -6.05 -22.48
C SER A 85 5.46 -5.12 -22.51
N SER A 86 4.31 -5.58 -21.99
CA SER A 86 3.10 -4.73 -21.79
C SER A 86 3.16 -3.80 -20.58
N GLY A 87 4.17 -3.93 -19.72
CA GLY A 87 4.25 -3.28 -18.42
C GLY A 87 3.53 -4.03 -17.29
N ALA A 88 2.69 -5.03 -17.57
CA ALA A 88 2.16 -5.93 -16.55
C ALA A 88 3.32 -6.64 -15.83
N TRP A 89 3.12 -6.95 -14.54
CA TRP A 89 4.17 -7.64 -13.80
C TRP A 89 3.61 -8.59 -12.75
N GLU A 90 4.42 -9.58 -12.39
CA GLU A 90 4.04 -10.61 -11.43
C GLU A 90 5.20 -10.93 -10.48
N VAL A 91 4.85 -11.41 -9.30
CA VAL A 91 5.79 -11.99 -8.35
C VAL A 91 5.45 -13.46 -8.15
N ARG A 92 6.47 -14.29 -8.24
CA ARG A 92 6.40 -15.74 -7.97
C ARG A 92 7.22 -16.08 -6.74
N ASN A 93 6.73 -17.02 -5.95
CA ASN A 93 7.48 -17.56 -4.82
C ASN A 93 8.54 -18.59 -5.29
N SER A 94 9.28 -19.17 -4.34
CA SER A 94 10.32 -20.18 -4.60
C SER A 94 9.80 -21.47 -5.24
N GLN A 95 8.49 -21.77 -5.10
CA GLN A 95 7.82 -22.89 -5.78
C GLN A 95 7.31 -22.53 -7.17
N ASN A 96 7.69 -21.37 -7.70
CA ASN A 96 7.22 -20.83 -8.98
C ASN A 96 5.69 -20.57 -9.03
N THR A 97 5.03 -20.45 -7.88
CA THR A 97 3.61 -20.10 -7.80
C THR A 97 3.48 -18.58 -7.85
N LYS A 98 2.57 -18.08 -8.69
CA LYS A 98 2.26 -16.66 -8.76
C LYS A 98 1.51 -16.23 -7.49
N VAL A 99 2.11 -15.33 -6.74
CA VAL A 99 1.55 -14.79 -5.49
C VAL A 99 1.03 -13.36 -5.64
N LEU A 100 1.57 -12.60 -6.60
CA LEU A 100 1.13 -11.24 -6.91
C LEU A 100 1.09 -11.08 -8.42
N ASP A 101 0.05 -10.44 -8.93
CA ASP A 101 -0.18 -10.14 -10.34
C ASP A 101 -0.67 -8.71 -10.49
N VAL A 102 0.01 -7.90 -11.28
CA VAL A 102 -0.40 -6.54 -11.63
C VAL A 102 -0.53 -6.44 -13.14
N LYS A 103 -1.74 -6.17 -13.62
CA LYS A 103 -2.03 -6.03 -15.04
C LYS A 103 -1.56 -4.70 -15.60
N SER A 104 -1.45 -4.58 -16.91
CA SER A 104 -1.04 -3.35 -17.59
C SER A 104 -2.00 -2.17 -17.34
N ASP A 105 -3.24 -2.43 -16.98
CA ASP A 105 -4.24 -1.41 -16.59
C ASP A 105 -4.14 -0.99 -15.12
N GLY A 106 -3.21 -1.59 -14.37
CA GLY A 106 -2.97 -1.32 -12.97
C GLY A 106 -3.86 -2.10 -12.00
N SER A 107 -4.87 -2.87 -12.46
CA SER A 107 -5.61 -3.79 -11.60
C SER A 107 -4.66 -4.89 -11.09
N TRP A 108 -4.91 -5.41 -9.89
CA TRP A 108 -3.99 -6.36 -9.28
C TRP A 108 -4.66 -7.35 -8.35
N SER A 109 -3.98 -8.48 -8.13
CA SER A 109 -4.38 -9.48 -7.14
C SER A 109 -3.16 -9.98 -6.37
N TRP A 110 -3.35 -10.26 -5.08
CA TRP A 110 -2.32 -10.78 -4.18
C TRP A 110 -2.90 -11.99 -3.44
N ALA A 111 -2.40 -13.20 -3.74
CA ALA A 111 -2.95 -14.44 -3.20
C ALA A 111 -2.70 -14.59 -1.70
N ASP A 112 -1.50 -14.35 -1.23
CA ASP A 112 -1.12 -14.46 0.19
C ASP A 112 -0.52 -13.12 0.64
N GLY A 113 -1.30 -12.06 0.48
CA GLY A 113 -0.91 -10.72 0.89
C GLY A 113 -0.89 -10.57 2.41
N PRO A 114 -0.34 -9.46 2.91
CA PRO A 114 -0.21 -9.22 4.35
C PRO A 114 -1.55 -9.13 5.10
N ASP A 115 -2.63 -8.90 4.38
CA ASP A 115 -3.98 -8.78 4.92
C ASP A 115 -4.88 -9.96 4.50
N GLY A 116 -4.36 -10.93 3.73
CA GLY A 116 -5.08 -12.04 3.11
C GLY A 116 -5.04 -11.99 1.59
N SER A 117 -5.88 -12.80 0.95
CA SER A 117 -6.03 -12.79 -0.51
C SER A 117 -6.89 -11.62 -0.95
N ILE A 118 -6.36 -10.79 -1.87
CA ILE A 118 -7.02 -9.58 -2.33
C ILE A 118 -7.04 -9.47 -3.85
N THR A 119 -8.09 -8.88 -4.38
CA THR A 119 -8.20 -8.46 -5.78
C THR A 119 -8.68 -7.02 -5.84
N VAL A 120 -7.98 -6.17 -6.59
CA VAL A 120 -8.37 -4.78 -6.87
C VAL A 120 -8.60 -4.62 -8.36
N ASN A 121 -9.81 -4.20 -8.71
CA ASN A 121 -10.25 -4.02 -10.09
C ASN A 121 -9.86 -2.64 -10.65
N LYS A 122 -9.96 -2.48 -11.97
CA LYS A 122 -9.68 -1.24 -12.68
C LYS A 122 -10.54 -0.05 -12.20
N ASP A 123 -11.77 -0.30 -11.79
CA ASP A 123 -12.70 0.71 -11.24
C ASP A 123 -12.43 1.04 -9.77
N ARG A 124 -11.34 0.49 -9.20
CA ARG A 124 -10.93 0.63 -7.79
C ARG A 124 -11.78 -0.15 -6.79
N SER A 125 -12.80 -0.88 -7.23
CA SER A 125 -13.50 -1.84 -6.39
C SER A 125 -12.53 -2.94 -5.96
N TRP A 126 -12.79 -3.59 -4.82
CA TRP A 126 -11.89 -4.63 -4.34
C TRP A 126 -12.60 -5.66 -3.47
N GLU A 127 -12.00 -6.83 -3.41
CA GLU A 127 -12.43 -7.94 -2.58
C GLU A 127 -11.24 -8.43 -1.75
N LEU A 128 -11.50 -8.79 -0.50
CA LEU A 128 -10.50 -9.36 0.39
C LEU A 128 -11.09 -10.56 1.13
N SER A 129 -10.33 -11.65 1.15
CA SER A 129 -10.58 -12.84 1.95
C SER A 129 -9.42 -13.06 2.91
N GLY A 130 -9.68 -13.02 4.20
CA GLY A 130 -8.67 -13.17 5.25
C GLY A 130 -9.21 -13.80 6.51
N GLU A 131 -8.39 -13.84 7.53
CA GLU A 131 -8.74 -14.44 8.84
C GLU A 131 -9.96 -13.77 9.49
N ASN A 132 -10.18 -12.47 9.24
CA ASN A 132 -11.30 -11.69 9.79
C ASN A 132 -12.58 -11.84 8.96
N GLY A 133 -12.60 -12.70 7.95
CA GLY A 133 -13.72 -12.92 7.05
C GLY A 133 -13.50 -12.33 5.65
N ASN A 134 -14.59 -12.16 4.91
CA ASN A 134 -14.57 -11.64 3.56
C ASN A 134 -15.22 -10.26 3.51
N ILE A 135 -14.70 -9.38 2.65
CA ILE A 135 -15.29 -8.09 2.36
C ILE A 135 -15.23 -7.83 0.85
N SER A 136 -16.30 -7.28 0.31
CA SER A 136 -16.40 -6.79 -1.07
C SER A 136 -16.77 -5.31 -1.05
N VAL A 137 -15.96 -4.48 -1.70
CA VAL A 137 -16.13 -3.02 -1.73
C VAL A 137 -16.32 -2.57 -3.16
N ALA A 138 -17.43 -1.93 -3.43
CA ALA A 138 -17.76 -1.40 -4.75
C ALA A 138 -16.98 -0.10 -5.04
N ALA A 139 -16.95 0.35 -6.30
CA ALA A 139 -16.21 1.54 -6.74
C ALA A 139 -16.68 2.84 -6.07
N ASP A 140 -17.93 2.89 -5.58
CA ASP A 140 -18.49 4.01 -4.80
C ASP A 140 -18.13 3.95 -3.29
N GLY A 141 -17.37 2.93 -2.87
CA GLY A 141 -16.99 2.68 -1.49
C GLY A 141 -18.05 1.94 -0.66
N SER A 142 -19.24 1.64 -1.20
CA SER A 142 -20.20 0.80 -0.50
C SER A 142 -19.65 -0.62 -0.35
N TYR A 143 -19.94 -1.29 0.77
CA TYR A 143 -19.37 -2.60 1.02
C TYR A 143 -20.38 -3.60 1.59
N ASP A 144 -20.07 -4.88 1.39
CA ASP A 144 -20.68 -6.02 2.04
C ASP A 144 -19.59 -6.85 2.71
N SER A 145 -19.82 -7.36 3.91
CA SER A 145 -18.82 -8.14 4.65
C SER A 145 -19.44 -9.20 5.53
N THR A 146 -18.73 -10.31 5.73
CA THR A 146 -19.06 -11.36 6.69
C THR A 146 -18.42 -11.15 8.07
N GLY A 147 -17.51 -10.17 8.18
CA GLY A 147 -16.82 -9.78 9.42
C GLY A 147 -17.28 -8.41 9.93
N LYS A 148 -16.69 -7.97 11.06
CA LYS A 148 -16.93 -6.63 11.59
C LYS A 148 -16.15 -5.59 10.76
N LYS A 149 -16.77 -4.43 10.49
CA LYS A 149 -16.13 -3.36 9.71
C LYS A 149 -14.76 -2.94 10.25
N ASP A 150 -14.63 -2.84 11.56
CA ASP A 150 -13.42 -2.34 12.21
C ASP A 150 -12.24 -3.33 12.10
N ASP A 151 -12.51 -4.58 11.74
CA ASP A 151 -11.48 -5.60 11.48
C ASP A 151 -10.85 -5.44 10.08
N PHE A 152 -11.49 -4.68 9.17
CA PHE A 152 -11.00 -4.45 7.81
C PHE A 152 -10.34 -3.07 7.71
N LYS A 153 -9.03 -3.09 7.58
CA LYS A 153 -8.27 -1.92 7.12
C LYS A 153 -8.21 -1.97 5.60
N GLY A 154 -8.28 -0.83 4.92
CA GLY A 154 -8.08 -0.82 3.48
C GLY A 154 -6.80 -1.60 3.12
N PRO A 155 -6.80 -2.40 2.03
CA PRO A 155 -5.70 -3.29 1.72
C PRO A 155 -4.39 -2.54 1.45
N ALA A 156 -3.26 -3.17 1.78
CA ALA A 156 -1.96 -2.64 1.43
C ALA A 156 -1.73 -2.82 -0.08
N LYS A 157 -1.51 -1.73 -0.79
CA LYS A 157 -1.15 -1.73 -2.21
C LYS A 157 0.30 -2.21 -2.39
N PRO A 158 0.61 -3.07 -3.37
CA PRO A 158 1.99 -3.37 -3.70
C PRO A 158 2.74 -2.13 -4.19
N GLY A 159 3.98 -1.96 -3.78
CA GLY A 159 4.87 -0.93 -4.31
C GLY A 159 5.24 -1.26 -5.75
N THR A 160 5.30 -0.25 -6.62
CA THR A 160 5.77 -0.44 -7.99
C THR A 160 7.28 -0.73 -7.97
N PRO A 161 7.73 -1.82 -8.60
CA PRO A 161 9.16 -2.12 -8.69
C PRO A 161 9.92 -1.01 -9.42
N ALA A 162 11.14 -0.72 -8.97
CA ALA A 162 12.02 0.18 -9.70
C ALA A 162 12.41 -0.47 -11.04
N LYS A 163 12.43 0.33 -12.11
CA LYS A 163 12.93 -0.11 -13.41
C LYS A 163 14.46 -0.29 -13.34
N PRO A 164 15.04 -1.36 -13.93
CA PRO A 164 16.48 -1.48 -14.05
C PRO A 164 17.07 -0.35 -14.93
N ASP A 165 18.33 -0.02 -14.66
CA ASP A 165 19.08 0.97 -15.46
C ASP A 165 19.46 0.40 -16.84
N ASN A 166 18.43 0.22 -17.66
CA ASN A 166 18.54 -0.27 -19.03
C ASN A 166 17.47 0.44 -19.87
N SER A 167 17.88 1.10 -20.95
CA SER A 167 16.99 1.89 -21.80
C SER A 167 15.89 1.05 -22.48
N LYS A 168 16.14 -0.25 -22.72
CA LYS A 168 15.15 -1.18 -23.30
C LYS A 168 14.12 -1.64 -22.28
N ALA A 169 14.43 -1.63 -20.97
CA ALA A 169 13.54 -2.17 -19.95
C ALA A 169 12.19 -1.45 -19.94
N LYS A 170 11.12 -2.20 -19.87
CA LYS A 170 9.76 -1.67 -19.79
C LYS A 170 9.46 -1.14 -18.39
N ASP A 171 8.74 -0.02 -18.31
CA ASP A 171 8.26 0.51 -17.04
C ASP A 171 7.16 -0.39 -16.48
N PRO A 172 7.25 -0.80 -15.20
CA PRO A 172 6.18 -1.55 -14.56
C PRO A 172 4.89 -0.72 -14.42
N ALA A 173 3.74 -1.35 -14.65
CA ALA A 173 2.45 -0.73 -14.42
C ALA A 173 2.29 -0.32 -12.96
N GLN A 174 1.70 0.85 -12.74
CA GLN A 174 1.40 1.35 -11.41
C GLN A 174 0.16 0.64 -10.84
N PRO A 175 0.25 -0.05 -9.69
CA PRO A 175 -0.93 -0.64 -9.08
C PRO A 175 -1.96 0.42 -8.71
N ILE A 176 -3.23 0.16 -9.02
CA ILE A 176 -4.35 1.05 -8.69
C ILE A 176 -4.57 1.06 -7.17
N SER A 177 -4.81 2.25 -6.61
CA SER A 177 -5.20 2.40 -5.22
C SER A 177 -6.65 1.95 -5.02
N PRO A 178 -6.92 1.02 -4.08
CA PRO A 178 -8.28 0.60 -3.78
C PRO A 178 -9.10 1.79 -3.29
N VAL A 179 -10.42 1.77 -3.58
CA VAL A 179 -11.32 2.79 -3.02
C VAL A 179 -11.38 2.67 -1.49
N ALA A 180 -11.52 3.79 -0.79
CA ALA A 180 -11.70 3.79 0.65
C ALA A 180 -13.05 3.15 1.06
N LEU A 181 -13.07 2.49 2.22
CA LEU A 181 -14.30 1.98 2.82
C LEU A 181 -15.27 3.14 3.13
N GLY A 182 -16.45 3.07 2.54
CA GLY A 182 -17.54 3.98 2.76
C GLY A 182 -18.59 3.43 3.73
N ARG A 183 -19.85 3.31 3.27
CA ARG A 183 -20.99 2.81 4.05
C ARG A 183 -21.29 1.36 3.72
N ALA A 184 -21.71 0.60 4.74
CA ALA A 184 -22.27 -0.74 4.49
C ALA A 184 -23.48 -0.64 3.54
N LYS A 185 -23.62 -1.59 2.63
CA LYS A 185 -24.83 -1.73 1.82
C LYS A 185 -26.01 -1.96 2.75
N ALA A 186 -27.11 -1.20 2.53
CA ALA A 186 -28.34 -1.42 3.29
C ALA A 186 -28.85 -2.86 3.00
N VAL A 187 -29.03 -3.64 4.07
CA VAL A 187 -29.72 -4.93 3.94
C VAL A 187 -31.19 -4.63 3.68
N VAL A 188 -31.61 -4.77 2.42
CA VAL A 188 -33.06 -4.76 2.08
C VAL A 188 -33.65 -6.06 2.62
N LYS A 189 -34.42 -5.93 3.70
CA LYS A 189 -35.19 -7.05 4.28
C LYS A 189 -36.48 -7.24 3.51
#